data_14db60bee622827d2a0f9a144d911250
#
_entry.id   14db60bee622827d2a0f9a144d911250
#
_cell.length_a   1.000
_cell.length_b   1.000
_cell.length_c   1.000
_cell.angle_alpha   90.00
_cell.angle_beta   90.00
_cell.angle_gamma   90.00
#
_symmetry.space_group_name_H-M   'P 1'
#
loop_
_entity.id
_entity.type
_entity.pdbx_description
1 polymer ?
#
loop_
_entity_poly.entity_id
_entity_poly.type
_entity_poly.pdbx_seq_one_letter_code
_entity_poly.pdbx_strand_id
1 'polypeptide(L)'
;FENQWDLINKRTLDTKYYENLYEVAHGLGRSGEMGYSTGVRINGASNKYGAKGNSSGNIRLTASYILSFDNNDSRRDITCAYYELKQTTVDNKAVIKETLLSNAPFSAYVAKWDIRKMDDAIISLAQNTDQKWAPGINWVVMRYSDILLMYAEVMYNLYGLEGSNPNGTTTKTALEALTEVHIRAFDTAAQNAAKTAIEASARNNFMEALDQERAWEFAGECVRKYDLIRWGTLSEKLDQFRADYKAMIETAPKFIFYKMKTDDPYSIDMNSITWRTEQIPNELRDLEDPDKVKEAAKTAGYEYVTGWGTNYEWKKGVADTSKTTNDLNLEYVDDISSGLNATIKNRHLL
;
A
#
# COMPACT_ATOMS: atom_id res chain seq x y z
N PHE A 1 -7.86 5.37 -11.49
CA PHE A 1 -6.89 5.45 -10.40
C PHE A 1 -5.45 5.31 -10.91
N GLU A 2 -5.11 4.25 -11.67
CA GLU A 2 -3.75 3.99 -12.15
C GLU A 2 -3.17 5.12 -13.01
N ASN A 3 -3.93 5.60 -13.98
CA ASN A 3 -3.49 6.64 -14.94
C ASN A 3 -2.93 7.91 -14.26
N GLN A 4 -3.46 8.28 -13.12
CA GLN A 4 -2.99 9.41 -12.33
C GLN A 4 -1.53 9.19 -11.85
N TRP A 5 -1.25 8.02 -11.33
CA TRP A 5 0.09 7.71 -10.82
C TRP A 5 1.11 7.55 -11.94
N ASP A 6 0.68 7.08 -13.11
CA ASP A 6 1.52 7.07 -14.30
C ASP A 6 1.89 8.49 -14.75
N LEU A 7 0.93 9.42 -14.75
CA LEU A 7 1.22 10.83 -15.07
C LEU A 7 2.18 11.46 -14.06
N ILE A 8 1.95 11.24 -12.75
CA ILE A 8 2.81 11.76 -11.68
C ILE A 8 4.24 11.21 -11.81
N ASN A 9 4.40 9.90 -11.97
CA ASN A 9 5.71 9.28 -12.15
C ASN A 9 6.45 9.80 -13.39
N LYS A 10 5.72 10.12 -14.45
CA LYS A 10 6.26 10.70 -15.71
C LYS A 10 6.40 12.23 -15.67
N ARG A 11 6.14 12.86 -14.51
CA ARG A 11 6.18 14.32 -14.38
C ARG A 11 5.32 15.06 -15.41
N THR A 12 4.20 14.44 -15.77
CA THR A 12 3.25 14.96 -16.76
C THR A 12 2.04 15.55 -16.04
N LEU A 13 1.66 16.76 -16.38
CA LEU A 13 0.46 17.40 -15.83
C LEU A 13 -0.81 16.65 -16.27
N ASP A 14 -1.72 16.47 -15.36
CA ASP A 14 -3.03 15.89 -15.65
C ASP A 14 -3.95 16.90 -16.33
N THR A 15 -3.89 16.94 -17.66
CA THR A 15 -4.79 17.77 -18.51
C THR A 15 -5.96 16.98 -19.10
N LYS A 16 -6.05 15.68 -18.79
CA LYS A 16 -7.05 14.79 -19.38
C LYS A 16 -8.13 14.37 -18.38
N TYR A 17 -7.73 14.01 -17.18
CA TYR A 17 -8.63 13.46 -16.16
C TYR A 17 -9.03 14.50 -15.12
N TYR A 18 -8.20 15.56 -14.97
CA TYR A 18 -8.41 16.65 -14.00
C TYR A 18 -8.54 16.13 -12.57
N GLU A 19 -7.86 15.03 -12.26
CA GLU A 19 -7.86 14.44 -10.92
C GLU A 19 -6.99 15.27 -9.96
N ASN A 20 -5.81 15.73 -10.40
CA ASN A 20 -4.91 16.53 -9.59
C ASN A 20 -5.32 18.01 -9.64
N LEU A 21 -5.85 18.52 -8.53
CA LEU A 21 -6.33 19.89 -8.42
C LEU A 21 -5.27 20.86 -7.93
N TYR A 22 -4.38 20.38 -7.04
CA TYR A 22 -3.28 21.16 -6.51
C TYR A 22 -2.05 20.33 -6.28
N GLU A 23 -0.93 20.75 -6.85
CA GLU A 23 0.37 20.11 -6.73
C GLU A 23 1.42 21.14 -6.31
N VAL A 24 2.33 20.72 -5.42
CA VAL A 24 3.57 21.45 -5.14
C VAL A 24 4.60 21.01 -6.16
N ALA A 25 5.01 21.93 -7.03
CA ALA A 25 5.95 21.64 -8.09
C ALA A 25 7.39 21.48 -7.56
N HIS A 26 8.06 20.44 -8.03
CA HIS A 26 9.45 20.17 -7.73
C HIS A 26 10.30 20.18 -9.01
N GLY A 27 11.52 20.71 -8.91
CA GLY A 27 12.46 20.73 -10.04
C GLY A 27 13.38 19.51 -10.06
N LEU A 28 13.48 18.86 -11.23
CA LEU A 28 14.42 17.74 -11.44
C LEU A 28 15.84 18.14 -11.07
N GLY A 29 16.49 17.32 -10.23
CA GLY A 29 17.84 17.56 -9.72
C GLY A 29 17.94 18.71 -8.72
N ARG A 30 16.82 19.24 -8.20
CA ARG A 30 16.80 20.39 -7.29
C ARG A 30 16.02 20.15 -6.02
N SER A 31 14.87 19.48 -6.09
CA SER A 31 14.00 19.31 -4.92
C SER A 31 13.08 18.10 -5.04
N GLY A 32 12.53 17.71 -3.89
CA GLY A 32 11.55 16.64 -3.75
C GLY A 32 12.19 15.28 -3.49
N GLU A 33 11.77 14.63 -2.40
CA GLU A 33 12.09 13.22 -2.13
C GLU A 33 10.93 12.28 -2.45
N MET A 34 9.74 12.85 -2.69
CA MET A 34 8.56 12.04 -3.00
C MET A 34 8.81 11.21 -4.26
N GLY A 35 8.34 9.99 -4.18
CA GLY A 35 8.43 9.05 -5.27
C GLY A 35 9.65 8.15 -5.17
N TYR A 36 10.85 8.65 -5.42
CA TYR A 36 12.03 7.81 -5.52
C TYR A 36 12.44 7.15 -4.18
N SER A 37 12.62 7.95 -3.12
CA SER A 37 13.03 7.41 -1.81
C SER A 37 11.86 6.85 -1.00
N THR A 38 10.64 7.24 -1.31
CA THR A 38 9.43 6.85 -0.58
C THR A 38 8.64 5.74 -1.26
N GLY A 39 8.94 5.43 -2.52
CA GLY A 39 8.27 4.41 -3.32
C GLY A 39 8.81 3.00 -3.14
N VAL A 40 8.67 2.18 -4.18
CA VAL A 40 9.16 0.80 -4.19
C VAL A 40 10.67 0.75 -4.02
N ARG A 41 11.14 -0.08 -3.11
CA ARG A 41 12.58 -0.26 -2.88
C ARG A 41 13.25 -0.89 -4.08
N ILE A 42 14.41 -0.30 -4.45
CA ILE A 42 15.31 -0.87 -5.44
C ILE A 42 16.55 -1.36 -4.68
N ASN A 43 16.93 -2.62 -4.90
CA ASN A 43 18.06 -3.24 -4.24
C ASN A 43 19.00 -3.86 -5.27
N GLY A 44 20.19 -3.26 -5.42
CA GLY A 44 21.24 -3.80 -6.26
C GLY A 44 21.01 -3.75 -7.77
N ALA A 45 20.12 -2.88 -8.26
CA ALA A 45 19.82 -2.73 -9.69
C ALA A 45 20.75 -1.73 -10.43
N SER A 46 22.04 -1.78 -10.14
CA SER A 46 23.02 -0.78 -10.61
C SER A 46 23.21 -0.73 -12.12
N ASN A 47 23.03 -1.85 -12.84
CA ASN A 47 23.21 -1.87 -14.30
C ASN A 47 22.14 -1.08 -15.05
N LYS A 48 20.93 -0.98 -14.49
CA LYS A 48 19.82 -0.26 -15.12
C LYS A 48 19.61 1.12 -14.51
N TYR A 49 19.74 1.24 -13.21
CA TYR A 49 19.40 2.46 -12.47
C TYR A 49 20.62 3.17 -11.86
N GLY A 50 21.83 2.72 -12.19
CA GLY A 50 23.10 3.25 -11.67
C GLY A 50 23.46 2.74 -10.28
N ALA A 51 24.72 2.94 -9.88
CA ALA A 51 25.27 2.48 -8.59
C ALA A 51 24.50 3.05 -7.36
N LYS A 52 23.82 4.18 -7.54
CA LYS A 52 23.01 4.85 -6.52
C LYS A 52 21.51 4.77 -6.80
N GLY A 53 21.12 3.93 -7.74
CA GLY A 53 19.72 3.63 -8.06
C GLY A 53 18.94 2.92 -6.95
N ASN A 54 19.47 2.86 -5.73
CA ASN A 54 18.77 2.27 -4.59
C ASN A 54 17.80 3.26 -3.98
N SER A 55 16.51 3.01 -4.08
CA SER A 55 15.54 3.71 -3.26
C SER A 55 15.45 3.06 -1.88
N SER A 56 15.15 3.84 -0.87
CA SER A 56 15.15 3.36 0.52
C SER A 56 13.82 2.73 0.92
N GLY A 57 12.72 3.05 0.22
CA GLY A 57 11.37 2.62 0.61
C GLY A 57 11.03 3.12 2.01
N ASN A 58 11.14 4.43 2.25
CA ASN A 58 11.06 5.00 3.60
C ASN A 58 9.63 4.99 4.18
N ILE A 59 8.60 4.95 3.32
CA ILE A 59 7.22 4.86 3.75
C ILE A 59 6.75 3.41 3.61
N ARG A 60 6.10 2.90 4.66
CA ARG A 60 5.59 1.54 4.72
C ARG A 60 4.09 1.54 4.92
N LEU A 61 3.45 0.52 4.34
CA LEU A 61 2.04 0.24 4.51
C LEU A 61 1.85 -0.86 5.55
N THR A 62 0.75 -0.80 6.29
CA THR A 62 0.43 -1.78 7.33
C THR A 62 -0.22 -3.02 6.73
N ALA A 63 -0.02 -4.17 7.37
CA ALA A 63 -0.61 -5.43 6.92
C ALA A 63 -2.16 -5.38 6.96
N SER A 64 -2.74 -4.78 8.00
CA SER A 64 -4.20 -4.62 8.12
C SER A 64 -4.78 -3.81 6.95
N TYR A 65 -4.11 -2.73 6.53
CA TYR A 65 -4.49 -1.98 5.34
C TYR A 65 -4.47 -2.85 4.08
N ILE A 66 -3.37 -3.57 3.87
CA ILE A 66 -3.19 -4.42 2.69
C ILE A 66 -4.25 -5.51 2.59
N LEU A 67 -4.57 -6.16 3.70
CA LEU A 67 -5.54 -7.26 3.76
C LEU A 67 -7.00 -6.79 3.83
N SER A 68 -7.25 -5.48 3.89
CA SER A 68 -8.59 -4.90 3.88
C SER A 68 -9.21 -4.78 2.48
N PHE A 69 -8.40 -4.90 1.41
CA PHE A 69 -8.89 -4.76 0.05
C PHE A 69 -9.69 -5.95 -0.43
N ASP A 70 -10.71 -5.68 -1.25
CA ASP A 70 -11.27 -6.69 -2.16
C ASP A 70 -10.23 -7.08 -3.23
N ASN A 71 -10.23 -8.34 -3.65
CA ASN A 71 -9.28 -8.83 -4.64
C ASN A 71 -9.40 -8.16 -6.01
N ASN A 72 -10.57 -7.59 -6.33
CA ASN A 72 -10.83 -6.90 -7.58
C ASN A 72 -10.60 -5.37 -7.48
N ASP A 73 -10.25 -4.86 -6.29
CA ASP A 73 -9.90 -3.45 -6.13
C ASP A 73 -8.48 -3.20 -6.63
N SER A 74 -8.35 -2.59 -7.79
CA SER A 74 -7.07 -2.31 -8.44
C SER A 74 -6.14 -1.43 -7.62
N ARG A 75 -6.66 -0.67 -6.66
CA ARG A 75 -5.85 0.19 -5.78
C ARG A 75 -4.90 -0.62 -4.91
N ARG A 76 -5.26 -1.86 -4.55
CA ARG A 76 -4.36 -2.75 -3.80
C ARG A 76 -3.03 -2.91 -4.55
N ASP A 77 -3.07 -3.35 -5.79
CA ASP A 77 -1.88 -3.67 -6.56
C ASP A 77 -1.12 -2.42 -7.05
N ILE A 78 -1.84 -1.30 -7.20
CA ILE A 78 -1.23 -0.01 -7.56
C ILE A 78 -0.59 0.68 -6.35
N THR A 79 -1.12 0.46 -5.14
CA THR A 79 -0.64 1.11 -3.92
C THR A 79 0.37 0.27 -3.14
N CYS A 80 0.25 -1.07 -3.18
CA CYS A 80 0.99 -1.96 -2.31
C CYS A 80 2.06 -2.74 -3.06
N ALA A 81 3.33 -2.57 -2.70
CA ALA A 81 4.41 -3.44 -3.14
C ALA A 81 4.90 -4.32 -1.99
N TYR A 82 4.56 -5.61 -2.04
CA TYR A 82 5.05 -6.62 -1.10
C TYR A 82 6.44 -7.12 -1.45
N TYR A 83 7.08 -6.48 -2.41
CA TYR A 83 8.33 -6.88 -3.03
C TYR A 83 9.30 -5.71 -3.08
N GLU A 84 10.55 -6.04 -3.28
CA GLU A 84 11.57 -5.11 -3.74
C GLU A 84 12.03 -5.47 -5.14
N LEU A 85 12.56 -4.50 -5.86
CA LEU A 85 13.15 -4.71 -7.18
C LEU A 85 14.60 -5.13 -7.02
N LYS A 86 14.93 -6.34 -7.46
CA LYS A 86 16.30 -6.88 -7.47
C LYS A 86 16.78 -7.11 -8.89
N GLN A 87 18.06 -6.86 -9.11
CA GLN A 87 18.71 -7.31 -10.33
C GLN A 87 19.05 -8.80 -10.21
N THR A 88 18.70 -9.56 -11.22
CA THR A 88 19.13 -10.94 -11.43
C THR A 88 19.68 -11.11 -12.83
N THR A 89 20.31 -12.26 -13.12
CA THR A 89 20.84 -12.60 -14.44
C THR A 89 20.04 -13.76 -15.02
N VAL A 90 19.48 -13.56 -16.20
CA VAL A 90 18.77 -14.60 -16.97
C VAL A 90 19.38 -14.59 -18.38
N ASP A 91 19.82 -15.76 -18.85
CA ASP A 91 20.49 -15.94 -20.16
C ASP A 91 21.62 -14.92 -20.40
N ASN A 92 22.47 -14.73 -19.40
CA ASN A 92 23.58 -13.76 -19.38
C ASN A 92 23.14 -12.27 -19.54
N LYS A 93 21.87 -11.96 -19.36
CA LYS A 93 21.34 -10.58 -19.38
C LYS A 93 20.89 -10.17 -17.98
N ALA A 94 21.23 -8.95 -17.57
CA ALA A 94 20.71 -8.38 -16.34
C ALA A 94 19.23 -8.02 -16.52
N VAL A 95 18.38 -8.55 -15.65
CA VAL A 95 16.95 -8.25 -15.61
C VAL A 95 16.56 -7.78 -14.20
N ILE A 96 15.52 -6.98 -14.12
CA ILE A 96 14.95 -6.55 -12.85
C ILE A 96 13.77 -7.45 -12.53
N LYS A 97 13.83 -8.11 -11.37
CA LYS A 97 12.81 -9.03 -10.90
C LYS A 97 12.20 -8.51 -9.60
N GLU A 98 10.90 -8.63 -9.47
CA GLU A 98 10.20 -8.49 -8.20
C GLU A 98 10.56 -9.67 -7.29
N THR A 99 10.95 -9.36 -6.07
CA THR A 99 11.28 -10.38 -5.06
C THR A 99 10.43 -10.12 -3.83
N LEU A 100 9.58 -11.08 -3.48
CA LEU A 100 8.69 -10.97 -2.32
C LEU A 100 9.52 -10.75 -1.05
N LEU A 101 9.06 -9.84 -0.22
CA LEU A 101 9.70 -9.56 1.08
C LEU A 101 9.42 -10.71 2.05
N SER A 102 10.43 -11.16 2.79
CA SER A 102 10.28 -12.20 3.81
C SER A 102 9.36 -11.80 4.96
N ASN A 103 9.19 -10.51 5.20
CA ASN A 103 8.31 -9.96 6.22
C ASN A 103 6.97 -9.41 5.65
N ALA A 104 6.66 -9.66 4.38
CA ALA A 104 5.35 -9.36 3.84
C ALA A 104 4.27 -10.22 4.52
N PRO A 105 3.06 -9.70 4.73
CA PRO A 105 2.58 -8.37 4.38
C PRO A 105 2.92 -7.28 5.41
N PHE A 106 3.65 -7.59 6.47
CA PHE A 106 3.94 -6.69 7.59
C PHE A 106 4.87 -5.53 7.22
N SER A 107 5.47 -5.57 6.04
CA SER A 107 6.30 -4.49 5.52
C SER A 107 6.14 -4.39 4.00
N ALA A 108 5.22 -3.57 3.54
CA ALA A 108 5.06 -3.26 2.12
C ALA A 108 5.46 -1.82 1.81
N TYR A 109 5.89 -1.58 0.59
CA TYR A 109 6.21 -0.25 0.08
C TYR A 109 5.00 0.39 -0.58
N VAL A 110 5.05 1.72 -0.76
CA VAL A 110 4.03 2.47 -1.51
C VAL A 110 4.34 2.36 -3.00
N ALA A 111 3.58 1.54 -3.74
CA ALA A 111 3.77 1.29 -5.16
C ALA A 111 3.23 2.41 -6.07
N LYS A 112 2.55 3.42 -5.52
CA LYS A 112 2.16 4.63 -6.25
C LYS A 112 3.35 5.29 -6.94
N TRP A 113 4.54 5.14 -6.37
CA TRP A 113 5.81 5.56 -6.96
C TRP A 113 6.70 4.35 -7.22
N ASP A 114 6.99 4.15 -8.49
CA ASP A 114 7.82 3.04 -8.96
C ASP A 114 8.77 3.55 -10.05
N ILE A 115 10.07 3.33 -9.87
CA ILE A 115 11.08 3.79 -10.82
C ILE A 115 10.84 3.26 -12.24
N ARG A 116 10.21 2.11 -12.38
CA ARG A 116 9.89 1.52 -13.69
C ARG A 116 8.90 2.36 -14.49
N LYS A 117 8.10 3.16 -13.79
CA LYS A 117 7.07 4.07 -14.34
C LYS A 117 7.57 5.51 -14.49
N MET A 118 8.74 5.86 -13.93
CA MET A 118 9.28 7.21 -13.95
C MET A 118 9.79 7.58 -15.33
N ASP A 119 9.88 8.88 -15.61
CA ASP A 119 10.42 9.36 -16.87
C ASP A 119 11.94 9.11 -17.00
N ASP A 120 12.46 9.05 -18.24
CA ASP A 120 13.86 8.75 -18.51
C ASP A 120 14.81 9.78 -17.91
N ALA A 121 14.37 11.02 -17.69
CA ALA A 121 15.18 12.06 -17.09
C ALA A 121 15.45 11.77 -15.61
N ILE A 122 14.48 11.19 -14.87
CA ILE A 122 14.67 10.74 -13.48
C ILE A 122 15.64 9.55 -13.43
N ILE A 123 15.46 8.58 -14.32
CA ILE A 123 16.35 7.41 -14.43
C ILE A 123 17.77 7.86 -14.77
N SER A 124 17.93 8.76 -15.74
CA SER A 124 19.23 9.33 -16.13
C SER A 124 19.89 10.09 -14.98
N LEU A 125 19.13 10.87 -14.20
CA LEU A 125 19.64 11.54 -13.01
C LEU A 125 20.15 10.52 -11.99
N ALA A 126 19.39 9.48 -11.70
CA ALA A 126 19.78 8.42 -10.78
C ALA A 126 21.02 7.64 -11.24
N GLN A 127 21.22 7.48 -12.55
CA GLN A 127 22.39 6.81 -13.13
C GLN A 127 23.67 7.66 -13.05
N ASN A 128 23.57 8.96 -13.27
CA ASN A 128 24.71 9.84 -13.53
C ASN A 128 25.11 10.71 -12.34
N THR A 129 24.31 10.76 -11.29
CA THR A 129 24.56 11.62 -10.12
C THR A 129 24.30 10.87 -8.82
N ASP A 130 24.78 11.47 -7.72
CA ASP A 130 24.47 11.03 -6.37
C ASP A 130 23.10 11.52 -5.89
N GLN A 131 22.38 12.26 -6.70
CA GLN A 131 21.17 13.00 -6.35
C GLN A 131 19.89 12.18 -6.54
N LYS A 132 19.80 11.03 -5.91
CA LYS A 132 18.57 10.22 -5.91
C LYS A 132 17.42 10.84 -5.10
N TRP A 133 17.66 11.92 -4.36
CA TRP A 133 16.67 12.58 -3.52
C TRP A 133 15.99 13.80 -4.15
N ALA A 134 16.27 14.08 -5.40
CA ALA A 134 15.68 15.21 -6.11
C ALA A 134 15.07 14.80 -7.46
N PRO A 135 14.12 13.83 -7.49
CA PRO A 135 13.53 13.33 -8.73
C PRO A 135 12.64 14.36 -9.44
N GLY A 136 12.28 15.45 -8.77
CA GLY A 136 11.40 16.47 -9.34
C GLY A 136 9.96 15.99 -9.55
N ILE A 137 9.55 14.94 -8.87
CA ILE A 137 8.16 14.48 -8.86
C ILE A 137 7.35 15.45 -8.00
N ASN A 138 6.25 15.97 -8.54
CA ASN A 138 5.38 16.88 -7.82
C ASN A 138 4.70 16.17 -6.65
N TRP A 139 4.53 16.90 -5.55
CA TRP A 139 3.70 16.45 -4.45
C TRP A 139 2.25 16.85 -4.70
N VAL A 140 1.39 15.86 -4.89
CA VAL A 140 -0.06 16.07 -5.00
C VAL A 140 -0.61 16.32 -3.62
N VAL A 141 -1.17 17.51 -3.42
CA VAL A 141 -1.74 17.95 -2.14
C VAL A 141 -3.25 17.75 -2.12
N MET A 142 -3.93 17.94 -3.25
CA MET A 142 -5.38 17.84 -3.36
C MET A 142 -5.78 17.20 -4.68
N ARG A 143 -6.67 16.23 -4.60
CA ARG A 143 -7.26 15.52 -5.75
C ARG A 143 -8.76 15.66 -5.80
N TYR A 144 -9.35 15.41 -6.97
CA TYR A 144 -10.82 15.46 -7.13
C TYR A 144 -11.53 14.42 -6.25
N SER A 145 -10.96 13.22 -6.07
CA SER A 145 -11.47 12.22 -5.11
C SER A 145 -11.53 12.75 -3.69
N ASP A 146 -10.57 13.58 -3.26
CA ASP A 146 -10.60 14.20 -1.93
C ASP A 146 -11.79 15.17 -1.79
N ILE A 147 -12.01 15.99 -2.82
CA ILE A 147 -13.19 16.88 -2.86
C ILE A 147 -14.48 16.09 -2.79
N LEU A 148 -14.60 14.98 -3.55
CA LEU A 148 -15.82 14.15 -3.54
C LEU A 148 -16.06 13.52 -2.16
N LEU A 149 -15.02 13.01 -1.50
CA LEU A 149 -15.16 12.39 -0.18
C LEU A 149 -15.40 13.43 0.92
N MET A 150 -14.80 14.63 0.84
CA MET A 150 -15.16 15.76 1.71
C MET A 150 -16.61 16.21 1.48
N TYR A 151 -17.04 16.27 0.23
CA TYR A 151 -18.43 16.58 -0.12
C TYR A 151 -19.39 15.52 0.46
N ALA A 152 -19.06 14.22 0.32
CA ALA A 152 -19.85 13.13 0.88
C ALA A 152 -20.03 13.29 2.40
N GLU A 153 -18.96 13.62 3.11
CA GLU A 153 -18.98 13.86 4.55
C GLU A 153 -19.88 15.03 4.94
N VAL A 154 -19.74 16.15 4.25
CA VAL A 154 -20.55 17.35 4.50
C VAL A 154 -22.02 17.08 4.21
N MET A 155 -22.33 16.44 3.08
CA MET A 155 -23.71 16.11 2.70
C MET A 155 -24.37 15.16 3.71
N TYR A 156 -23.63 14.14 4.18
CA TYR A 156 -24.12 13.24 5.21
C TYR A 156 -24.48 13.97 6.51
N ASN A 157 -23.61 14.87 6.95
CA ASN A 157 -23.83 15.63 8.19
C ASN A 157 -24.99 16.61 8.10
N LEU A 158 -25.23 17.19 6.93
CA LEU A 158 -26.28 18.19 6.75
C LEU A 158 -27.64 17.59 6.35
N TYR A 159 -27.63 16.57 5.50
CA TYR A 159 -28.83 16.08 4.82
C TYR A 159 -29.04 14.56 4.95
N GLY A 160 -28.14 13.85 5.65
CA GLY A 160 -28.17 12.40 5.74
C GLY A 160 -27.63 11.72 4.48
N LEU A 161 -27.72 10.39 4.47
CA LEU A 161 -27.08 9.54 3.47
C LEU A 161 -27.58 9.79 2.04
N GLU A 162 -28.89 9.96 1.89
CA GLU A 162 -29.58 10.09 0.59
C GLU A 162 -30.23 11.46 0.39
N GLY A 163 -30.03 12.38 1.33
CA GLY A 163 -30.54 13.73 1.20
C GLY A 163 -29.75 14.56 0.20
N SER A 164 -30.43 15.49 -0.50
CA SER A 164 -29.82 16.43 -1.45
C SER A 164 -29.85 17.84 -0.89
N ASN A 165 -28.89 18.66 -1.33
CA ASN A 165 -28.88 20.09 -1.00
C ASN A 165 -29.93 20.85 -1.82
N PRO A 166 -31.01 21.39 -1.21
CA PRO A 166 -32.07 22.06 -1.93
C PRO A 166 -31.63 23.38 -2.61
N ASN A 167 -30.52 23.96 -2.14
CA ASN A 167 -29.96 25.21 -2.67
C ASN A 167 -28.65 24.99 -3.46
N GLY A 168 -28.24 23.73 -3.67
CA GLY A 168 -27.00 23.39 -4.37
C GLY A 168 -27.18 23.40 -5.89
N THR A 169 -26.06 23.53 -6.58
CA THR A 169 -25.98 23.37 -8.04
C THR A 169 -25.93 21.89 -8.46
N THR A 170 -25.74 20.97 -7.50
CA THR A 170 -25.75 19.53 -7.71
C THR A 170 -26.74 18.86 -6.77
N THR A 171 -27.41 17.83 -7.26
CA THR A 171 -28.31 16.96 -6.49
C THR A 171 -27.61 15.73 -5.92
N LYS A 172 -26.30 15.59 -6.13
CA LYS A 172 -25.52 14.43 -5.69
C LYS A 172 -25.64 14.25 -4.17
N THR A 173 -25.98 13.04 -3.75
CA THR A 173 -26.09 12.65 -2.34
C THR A 173 -24.74 12.25 -1.75
N ALA A 174 -24.65 12.09 -0.44
CA ALA A 174 -23.47 11.55 0.23
C ALA A 174 -23.13 10.16 -0.29
N LEU A 175 -24.15 9.30 -0.44
CA LEU A 175 -23.99 7.92 -0.93
C LEU A 175 -23.45 7.90 -2.37
N GLU A 176 -23.99 8.73 -3.25
CA GLU A 176 -23.53 8.81 -4.64
C GLU A 176 -22.09 9.29 -4.75
N ALA A 177 -21.68 10.28 -3.96
CA ALA A 177 -20.32 10.79 -3.98
C ALA A 177 -19.30 9.75 -3.47
N LEU A 178 -19.61 9.04 -2.40
CA LEU A 178 -18.79 7.93 -1.90
C LEU A 178 -18.69 6.81 -2.93
N THR A 179 -19.83 6.40 -3.50
CA THR A 179 -19.89 5.31 -4.49
C THR A 179 -19.11 5.65 -5.76
N GLU A 180 -19.16 6.90 -6.22
CA GLU A 180 -18.41 7.34 -7.41
C GLU A 180 -16.90 7.17 -7.24
N VAL A 181 -16.35 7.49 -6.07
CA VAL A 181 -14.93 7.27 -5.82
C VAL A 181 -14.61 5.78 -5.78
N HIS A 182 -15.42 5.00 -5.09
CA HIS A 182 -15.18 3.57 -4.89
C HIS A 182 -15.17 2.77 -6.19
N ILE A 183 -16.21 2.90 -7.01
CA ILE A 183 -16.36 2.06 -8.22
C ILE A 183 -15.29 2.32 -9.30
N ARG A 184 -14.62 3.47 -9.27
CA ARG A 184 -13.53 3.77 -10.22
C ARG A 184 -12.32 2.85 -10.07
N ALA A 185 -12.21 2.19 -8.92
CA ALA A 185 -11.13 1.26 -8.61
C ALA A 185 -11.33 -0.15 -9.20
N PHE A 186 -12.52 -0.42 -9.73
CA PHE A 186 -12.90 -1.74 -10.22
C PHE A 186 -13.07 -1.73 -11.73
N ASP A 187 -12.75 -2.85 -12.36
CA ASP A 187 -13.07 -3.04 -13.76
C ASP A 187 -14.59 -3.11 -13.99
N THR A 188 -15.03 -2.93 -15.22
CA THR A 188 -16.46 -2.84 -15.57
C THR A 188 -17.27 -4.06 -15.12
N ALA A 189 -16.67 -5.25 -15.11
CA ALA A 189 -17.35 -6.48 -14.70
C ALA A 189 -17.61 -6.52 -13.19
N ALA A 190 -16.71 -5.96 -12.39
CA ALA A 190 -16.78 -5.96 -10.93
C ALA A 190 -17.53 -4.74 -10.35
N GLN A 191 -17.73 -3.67 -11.10
CA GLN A 191 -18.31 -2.41 -10.60
C GLN A 191 -19.67 -2.56 -9.93
N ASN A 192 -20.56 -3.41 -10.45
CA ASN A 192 -21.89 -3.59 -9.84
C ASN A 192 -21.82 -4.26 -8.47
N ALA A 193 -20.93 -5.24 -8.30
CA ALA A 193 -20.73 -5.90 -7.02
C ALA A 193 -20.08 -4.92 -6.02
N ALA A 194 -19.05 -4.18 -6.44
CA ALA A 194 -18.39 -3.15 -5.64
C ALA A 194 -19.38 -2.06 -5.19
N LYS A 195 -20.22 -1.57 -6.10
CA LYS A 195 -21.28 -0.62 -5.78
C LYS A 195 -22.20 -1.16 -4.69
N THR A 196 -22.71 -2.35 -4.85
CA THR A 196 -23.61 -2.99 -3.85
C THR A 196 -22.93 -3.10 -2.50
N ALA A 197 -21.67 -3.48 -2.47
CA ALA A 197 -20.90 -3.66 -1.23
C ALA A 197 -20.68 -2.33 -0.49
N ILE A 198 -20.23 -1.27 -1.19
CA ILE A 198 -19.99 0.02 -0.56
C ILE A 198 -21.29 0.69 -0.11
N GLU A 199 -22.38 0.58 -0.88
CA GLU A 199 -23.67 1.10 -0.48
C GLU A 199 -24.23 0.39 0.74
N ALA A 200 -24.06 -0.94 0.84
CA ALA A 200 -24.47 -1.69 2.04
C ALA A 200 -23.63 -1.28 3.27
N SER A 201 -22.33 -1.13 3.11
CA SER A 201 -21.45 -0.63 4.17
C SER A 201 -21.86 0.78 4.64
N ALA A 202 -22.11 1.70 3.71
CA ALA A 202 -22.52 3.05 4.02
C ALA A 202 -23.89 3.14 4.70
N ARG A 203 -24.84 2.26 4.35
CA ARG A 203 -26.14 2.17 5.03
C ARG A 203 -26.02 1.62 6.46
N ASN A 204 -25.05 0.74 6.71
CA ASN A 204 -24.76 0.24 8.03
C ASN A 204 -24.09 1.32 8.91
N ASN A 205 -23.01 1.92 8.43
CA ASN A 205 -22.28 3.01 9.09
C ASN A 205 -21.51 3.84 8.05
N PHE A 206 -22.07 4.99 7.70
CA PHE A 206 -21.49 5.86 6.68
C PHE A 206 -20.10 6.37 7.05
N MET A 207 -19.90 6.80 8.30
CA MET A 207 -18.59 7.36 8.69
C MET A 207 -17.48 6.29 8.69
N GLU A 208 -17.80 5.05 9.02
CA GLU A 208 -16.84 3.95 8.91
C GLU A 208 -16.55 3.59 7.44
N ALA A 209 -17.57 3.59 6.59
CA ALA A 209 -17.41 3.37 5.15
C ALA A 209 -16.56 4.48 4.51
N LEU A 210 -16.80 5.73 4.87
CA LEU A 210 -16.02 6.88 4.44
C LEU A 210 -14.57 6.81 4.94
N ASP A 211 -14.36 6.46 6.19
CA ASP A 211 -13.04 6.29 6.80
C ASP A 211 -12.22 5.23 6.05
N GLN A 212 -12.85 4.09 5.77
CA GLN A 212 -12.21 3.00 5.04
C GLN A 212 -11.93 3.39 3.57
N GLU A 213 -12.87 4.06 2.89
CA GLU A 213 -12.67 4.53 1.52
C GLU A 213 -11.51 5.52 1.42
N ARG A 214 -11.44 6.48 2.34
CA ARG A 214 -10.31 7.42 2.41
C ARG A 214 -8.98 6.72 2.71
N ALA A 215 -8.99 5.66 3.53
CA ALA A 215 -7.81 4.85 3.78
C ALA A 215 -7.32 4.16 2.49
N TRP A 216 -8.23 3.53 1.74
CA TRP A 216 -7.88 2.87 0.48
C TRP A 216 -7.38 3.86 -0.58
N GLU A 217 -8.03 5.02 -0.70
CA GLU A 217 -7.76 6.00 -1.75
C GLU A 217 -6.44 6.75 -1.51
N PHE A 218 -6.16 7.18 -0.26
CA PHE A 218 -5.08 8.13 0.03
C PHE A 218 -3.86 7.52 0.74
N ALA A 219 -3.75 6.21 0.84
CA ALA A 219 -2.58 5.60 1.47
C ALA A 219 -1.28 6.02 0.77
N GLY A 220 -0.28 6.37 1.57
CA GLY A 220 1.00 6.89 1.11
C GLY A 220 1.01 8.39 0.76
N GLU A 221 -0.14 9.07 0.75
CA GLU A 221 -0.27 10.50 0.43
C GLU A 221 -0.23 11.40 1.67
N CYS A 222 0.05 10.85 2.84
CA CYS A 222 0.27 11.55 4.11
C CYS A 222 -0.99 12.24 4.71
N VAL A 223 -2.20 11.88 4.27
CA VAL A 223 -3.46 12.50 4.77
C VAL A 223 -4.10 11.72 5.93
N ARG A 224 -3.90 10.40 6.02
CA ARG A 224 -4.60 9.50 6.96
C ARG A 224 -4.58 9.95 8.40
N LYS A 225 -3.42 10.36 8.92
CA LYS A 225 -3.26 10.81 10.31
C LYS A 225 -4.16 12.01 10.62
N TYR A 226 -4.26 12.94 9.68
CA TYR A 226 -5.06 14.16 9.86
C TYR A 226 -6.56 13.87 9.83
N ASP A 227 -7.01 12.92 9.02
CA ASP A 227 -8.39 12.44 9.04
C ASP A 227 -8.75 11.87 10.42
N LEU A 228 -7.94 10.97 10.95
CA LEU A 228 -8.17 10.36 12.25
C LEU A 228 -8.14 11.36 13.41
N ILE A 229 -7.31 12.40 13.32
CA ILE A 229 -7.26 13.48 14.31
C ILE A 229 -8.54 14.32 14.26
N ARG A 230 -8.96 14.77 13.07
CA ARG A 230 -10.15 15.62 12.93
C ARG A 230 -11.44 14.92 13.29
N TRP A 231 -11.50 13.60 13.11
CA TRP A 231 -12.63 12.76 13.55
C TRP A 231 -12.55 12.34 15.03
N GLY A 232 -11.42 12.59 15.70
CA GLY A 232 -11.23 12.20 17.10
C GLY A 232 -11.01 10.70 17.32
N THR A 233 -10.69 9.94 16.25
CA THR A 233 -10.60 8.46 16.25
C THR A 233 -9.18 7.92 16.26
N LEU A 234 -8.14 8.77 16.29
CA LEU A 234 -6.74 8.33 16.15
C LEU A 234 -6.35 7.28 17.20
N SER A 235 -6.69 7.50 18.47
CA SER A 235 -6.34 6.57 19.55
C SER A 235 -7.03 5.22 19.38
N GLU A 236 -8.33 5.23 19.06
CA GLU A 236 -9.13 4.03 18.84
C GLU A 236 -8.58 3.21 17.67
N LYS A 237 -8.29 3.85 16.54
CA LYS A 237 -7.75 3.18 15.34
C LYS A 237 -6.35 2.62 15.57
N LEU A 238 -5.52 3.25 16.40
CA LEU A 238 -4.22 2.70 16.79
C LEU A 238 -4.37 1.48 17.72
N ASP A 239 -5.31 1.51 18.67
CA ASP A 239 -5.60 0.36 19.52
C ASP A 239 -6.14 -0.82 18.69
N GLN A 240 -7.03 -0.57 17.73
CA GLN A 240 -7.52 -1.57 16.78
C GLN A 240 -6.38 -2.14 15.94
N PHE A 241 -5.54 -1.27 15.39
CA PHE A 241 -4.36 -1.69 14.61
C PHE A 241 -3.45 -2.64 15.40
N ARG A 242 -3.21 -2.33 16.68
CA ARG A 242 -2.39 -3.19 17.55
C ARG A 242 -3.03 -4.56 17.78
N ALA A 243 -4.33 -4.60 18.03
CA ALA A 243 -5.06 -5.85 18.20
C ALA A 243 -5.03 -6.71 16.92
N ASP A 244 -5.33 -6.11 15.78
CA ASP A 244 -5.31 -6.79 14.47
C ASP A 244 -3.94 -7.33 14.14
N TYR A 245 -2.90 -6.52 14.39
CA TYR A 245 -1.51 -6.91 14.10
C TYR A 245 -1.06 -8.11 14.93
N LYS A 246 -1.39 -8.12 16.23
CA LYS A 246 -1.13 -9.26 17.13
C LYS A 246 -1.81 -10.53 16.62
N ALA A 247 -3.10 -10.43 16.29
CA ALA A 247 -3.86 -11.57 15.77
C ALA A 247 -3.28 -12.09 14.44
N MET A 248 -2.84 -11.19 13.55
CA MET A 248 -2.23 -11.56 12.28
C MET A 248 -0.88 -12.26 12.47
N ILE A 249 -0.03 -11.79 13.40
CA ILE A 249 1.24 -12.45 13.72
C ILE A 249 1.01 -13.87 14.26
N GLU A 250 0.02 -14.06 15.12
CA GLU A 250 -0.31 -15.37 15.70
C GLU A 250 -0.71 -16.41 14.66
N THR A 251 -1.35 -15.98 13.56
CA THR A 251 -1.85 -16.85 12.48
C THR A 251 -0.96 -16.85 11.24
N ALA A 252 0.14 -16.11 11.25
CA ALA A 252 1.03 -16.00 10.09
C ALA A 252 1.64 -17.36 9.71
N PRO A 253 1.68 -17.70 8.41
CA PRO A 253 2.26 -18.97 7.95
C PRO A 253 3.78 -18.99 8.09
N LYS A 254 4.37 -20.19 8.21
CA LYS A 254 5.83 -20.40 8.23
C LYS A 254 6.46 -20.03 6.90
N PHE A 255 5.80 -20.35 5.80
CA PHE A 255 6.24 -20.07 4.44
C PHE A 255 5.13 -19.37 3.68
N ILE A 256 5.49 -18.39 2.87
CA ILE A 256 4.57 -17.70 1.96
C ILE A 256 4.92 -18.14 0.56
N PHE A 257 3.94 -18.68 -0.16
CA PHE A 257 4.10 -19.14 -1.53
C PHE A 257 3.48 -18.13 -2.48
N TYR A 258 4.06 -18.01 -3.68
CA TYR A 258 3.56 -17.10 -4.70
C TYR A 258 3.98 -17.59 -6.10
N LYS A 259 3.29 -17.11 -7.12
CA LYS A 259 3.64 -17.37 -8.52
C LYS A 259 4.07 -16.08 -9.20
N MET A 260 4.91 -16.23 -10.22
CA MET A 260 5.16 -15.15 -11.16
C MET A 260 4.03 -15.09 -12.18
N LYS A 261 3.78 -13.93 -12.77
CA LYS A 261 2.81 -13.78 -13.84
C LYS A 261 3.21 -14.62 -15.05
N THR A 262 2.24 -15.14 -15.77
CA THR A 262 2.49 -15.99 -16.94
C THR A 262 2.97 -15.19 -18.16
N ASP A 263 2.56 -13.94 -18.26
CA ASP A 263 2.92 -13.00 -19.32
C ASP A 263 4.14 -12.14 -18.98
N ASP A 264 4.52 -12.07 -17.71
CA ASP A 264 5.72 -11.38 -17.23
C ASP A 264 6.39 -12.19 -16.09
N PRO A 265 7.38 -13.04 -16.43
CA PRO A 265 8.04 -13.91 -15.44
C PRO A 265 8.92 -13.16 -14.42
N TYR A 266 8.99 -11.84 -14.50
CA TYR A 266 9.73 -10.99 -13.57
C TYR A 266 8.82 -10.23 -12.59
N SER A 267 7.53 -10.28 -12.79
CA SER A 267 6.51 -9.69 -11.92
C SER A 267 5.72 -10.74 -11.16
N ILE A 268 5.40 -10.47 -9.90
CA ILE A 268 4.62 -11.37 -9.05
C ILE A 268 3.13 -11.28 -9.41
N ASP A 269 2.49 -12.44 -9.50
CA ASP A 269 1.03 -12.51 -9.48
C ASP A 269 0.53 -12.31 -8.05
N MET A 270 0.06 -11.10 -7.75
CA MET A 270 -0.40 -10.70 -6.42
C MET A 270 -1.55 -11.55 -5.88
N ASN A 271 -2.39 -12.10 -6.76
CA ASN A 271 -3.50 -12.97 -6.37
C ASN A 271 -3.06 -14.38 -5.99
N SER A 272 -1.85 -14.77 -6.35
CA SER A 272 -1.28 -16.08 -6.03
C SER A 272 -0.64 -16.16 -4.64
N ILE A 273 -0.46 -15.03 -3.94
CA ILE A 273 0.28 -14.99 -2.68
C ILE A 273 -0.56 -15.60 -1.55
N THR A 274 0.01 -16.53 -0.82
CA THR A 274 -0.63 -17.23 0.29
C THR A 274 -0.35 -16.54 1.63
N TRP A 275 -1.16 -15.54 1.98
CA TRP A 275 -0.99 -14.78 3.23
C TRP A 275 -1.42 -15.53 4.49
N ARG A 276 -2.29 -16.55 4.34
CA ARG A 276 -2.89 -17.30 5.42
C ARG A 276 -2.68 -18.80 5.19
N THR A 277 -2.60 -19.54 6.29
CA THR A 277 -2.34 -21.01 6.22
C THR A 277 -3.38 -21.75 5.36
N GLU A 278 -4.64 -21.35 5.42
CA GLU A 278 -5.71 -21.97 4.62
C GLU A 278 -5.60 -21.73 3.12
N GLN A 279 -4.87 -20.71 2.69
CA GLN A 279 -4.60 -20.45 1.26
C GLN A 279 -3.48 -21.31 0.70
N ILE A 280 -2.67 -21.91 1.57
CA ILE A 280 -1.55 -22.76 1.14
C ILE A 280 -2.09 -24.04 0.53
N PRO A 281 -1.64 -24.44 -0.68
CA PRO A 281 -1.98 -25.72 -1.27
C PRO A 281 -1.71 -26.89 -0.31
N ASN A 282 -2.60 -27.89 -0.30
CA ASN A 282 -2.51 -28.99 0.65
C ASN A 282 -1.15 -29.70 0.63
N GLU A 283 -0.57 -29.87 -0.56
CA GLU A 283 0.74 -30.49 -0.78
C GLU A 283 1.92 -29.69 -0.21
N LEU A 284 1.72 -28.41 0.14
CA LEU A 284 2.75 -27.51 0.67
C LEU A 284 2.51 -27.15 2.15
N ARG A 285 1.30 -27.40 2.66
CA ARG A 285 0.83 -26.83 3.95
C ARG A 285 1.59 -27.32 5.16
N ASP A 286 1.88 -28.59 5.20
CA ASP A 286 2.46 -29.27 6.39
C ASP A 286 3.97 -29.47 6.28
N LEU A 287 4.60 -28.85 5.28
CA LEU A 287 6.03 -28.94 5.09
C LEU A 287 6.76 -28.00 6.07
N GLU A 288 7.67 -28.55 6.84
CA GLU A 288 8.49 -27.80 7.81
C GLU A 288 9.97 -27.72 7.40
N ASP A 289 10.44 -28.69 6.67
CA ASP A 289 11.83 -28.79 6.20
C ASP A 289 12.05 -27.88 4.98
N PRO A 290 12.93 -26.86 5.05
CA PRO A 290 13.14 -25.91 3.96
C PRO A 290 13.55 -26.55 2.63
N ASP A 291 14.29 -27.66 2.66
CA ASP A 291 14.72 -28.34 1.43
C ASP A 291 13.54 -29.06 0.78
N LYS A 292 12.66 -29.67 1.56
CA LYS A 292 11.43 -30.28 1.07
C LYS A 292 10.44 -29.23 0.56
N VAL A 293 10.32 -28.10 1.26
CA VAL A 293 9.52 -26.94 0.82
C VAL A 293 10.00 -26.46 -0.54
N LYS A 294 11.29 -26.30 -0.73
CA LYS A 294 11.89 -25.85 -1.99
C LYS A 294 11.53 -26.74 -3.17
N GLU A 295 11.71 -28.05 -3.02
CA GLU A 295 11.43 -29.01 -4.10
C GLU A 295 9.92 -29.12 -4.39
N ALA A 296 9.09 -29.15 -3.35
CA ALA A 296 7.65 -29.22 -3.50
C ALA A 296 7.06 -27.95 -4.14
N ALA A 297 7.50 -26.76 -3.68
CA ALA A 297 7.09 -25.49 -4.25
C ALA A 297 7.44 -25.40 -5.74
N LYS A 298 8.68 -25.76 -6.10
CA LYS A 298 9.11 -25.81 -7.51
C LYS A 298 8.24 -26.74 -8.35
N THR A 299 7.93 -27.93 -7.83
CA THR A 299 7.10 -28.93 -8.52
C THR A 299 5.68 -28.40 -8.74
N ALA A 300 5.12 -27.67 -7.76
CA ALA A 300 3.80 -27.06 -7.83
C ALA A 300 3.78 -25.72 -8.59
N GLY A 301 4.92 -25.26 -9.11
CA GLY A 301 5.03 -24.01 -9.86
C GLY A 301 4.95 -22.76 -8.99
N TYR A 302 5.37 -22.86 -7.71
CA TYR A 302 5.46 -21.73 -6.78
C TYR A 302 6.91 -21.33 -6.50
N GLU A 303 7.13 -20.04 -6.27
CA GLU A 303 8.24 -19.54 -5.49
C GLU A 303 7.81 -19.38 -4.02
N TYR A 304 8.75 -19.22 -3.10
CA TYR A 304 8.44 -19.06 -1.69
C TYR A 304 9.44 -18.17 -0.96
N VAL A 305 9.01 -17.61 0.15
CA VAL A 305 9.86 -16.98 1.15
C VAL A 305 9.52 -17.51 2.54
N THR A 306 10.50 -17.46 3.43
CA THR A 306 10.27 -17.75 4.85
C THR A 306 9.34 -16.66 5.42
N GLY A 307 8.20 -17.09 5.93
CA GLY A 307 7.21 -16.20 6.54
C GLY A 307 7.42 -16.04 8.05
N TRP A 308 6.60 -15.20 8.63
CA TRP A 308 6.64 -14.90 10.08
C TRP A 308 6.36 -16.11 10.98
N GLY A 309 5.63 -17.10 10.43
CA GLY A 309 5.32 -18.33 11.14
C GLY A 309 6.50 -19.17 11.59
N THR A 310 7.70 -18.94 11.01
CA THR A 310 8.94 -19.66 11.41
C THR A 310 9.51 -19.19 12.74
N ASN A 311 9.09 -18.03 13.24
CA ASN A 311 9.63 -17.41 14.45
C ASN A 311 8.63 -17.50 15.61
N TYR A 312 8.38 -18.73 16.07
CA TYR A 312 7.39 -19.00 17.09
C TYR A 312 7.65 -18.26 18.42
N GLU A 313 8.91 -18.12 18.84
CA GLU A 313 9.26 -17.38 20.07
C GLU A 313 8.92 -15.90 19.98
N TRP A 314 9.01 -15.35 18.79
CA TRP A 314 8.57 -13.99 18.46
C TRP A 314 7.07 -13.82 18.65
N LYS A 315 6.27 -14.79 18.18
CA LYS A 315 4.82 -14.79 18.35
C LYS A 315 4.40 -14.76 19.84
N LYS A 316 5.23 -15.28 20.72
CA LYS A 316 5.01 -15.26 22.17
C LYS A 316 5.47 -13.99 22.87
N GLY A 317 6.02 -13.03 22.15
CA GLY A 317 6.55 -11.80 22.75
C GLY A 317 7.83 -12.00 23.56
N VAL A 318 8.58 -13.08 23.31
CA VAL A 318 9.91 -13.28 23.90
C VAL A 318 10.90 -12.44 23.10
N ALA A 319 11.49 -11.44 23.76
CA ALA A 319 12.50 -10.58 23.15
C ALA A 319 13.73 -11.41 22.76
N ASP A 320 13.99 -11.54 21.48
CA ASP A 320 15.25 -12.08 20.98
C ASP A 320 16.24 -10.94 20.81
N THR A 321 17.04 -10.70 21.83
CA THR A 321 18.05 -9.62 21.86
C THR A 321 19.18 -9.82 20.83
N SER A 322 19.22 -10.96 20.13
CA SER A 322 20.22 -11.23 19.09
C SER A 322 19.82 -10.71 17.70
N LYS A 323 18.57 -10.25 17.53
CA LYS A 323 18.04 -9.79 16.24
C LYS A 323 18.11 -8.28 16.07
N THR A 324 18.45 -7.88 14.86
CA THR A 324 18.58 -6.48 14.49
C THR A 324 17.21 -5.81 14.34
N THR A 325 17.18 -4.49 14.49
CA THR A 325 16.05 -3.57 14.53
C THR A 325 15.03 -3.64 13.36
N ASN A 326 15.20 -4.55 12.40
CA ASN A 326 14.28 -4.73 11.26
C ASN A 326 13.19 -5.78 11.51
N ASP A 327 13.23 -6.41 12.64
CA ASP A 327 12.30 -7.48 12.97
C ASP A 327 11.14 -6.90 13.78
N LEU A 328 9.93 -7.03 13.27
CA LEU A 328 8.70 -6.65 13.97
C LEU A 328 8.45 -7.66 15.10
N ASN A 329 8.42 -7.22 16.33
CA ASN A 329 8.01 -8.02 17.48
C ASN A 329 6.74 -7.46 18.10
N LEU A 330 6.15 -8.18 19.04
CA LEU A 330 4.95 -7.70 19.74
C LEU A 330 5.22 -6.43 20.56
N GLU A 331 6.45 -6.26 21.08
CA GLU A 331 6.87 -5.03 21.76
C GLU A 331 6.84 -3.84 20.80
N TYR A 332 7.31 -4.01 19.56
CA TYR A 332 7.25 -2.97 18.55
C TYR A 332 5.81 -2.52 18.24
N VAL A 333 4.87 -3.47 18.24
CA VAL A 333 3.44 -3.15 18.06
C VAL A 333 2.92 -2.32 19.25
N ASP A 334 3.37 -2.61 20.45
CA ASP A 334 3.00 -1.83 21.65
C ASP A 334 3.64 -0.42 21.60
N ASP A 335 4.83 -0.28 21.05
CA ASP A 335 5.54 1.00 20.91
C ASP A 335 4.91 1.95 19.88
N ILE A 336 4.19 1.45 18.88
CA ILE A 336 3.53 2.28 17.83
C ILE A 336 2.66 3.40 18.44
N SER A 337 2.04 3.15 19.57
CA SER A 337 1.20 4.14 20.26
C SER A 337 1.73 4.56 21.64
N SER A 338 2.98 4.25 21.97
CA SER A 338 3.57 4.53 23.27
C SER A 338 3.58 6.02 23.65
N GLY A 339 3.62 6.91 22.64
CA GLY A 339 3.48 8.35 22.82
C GLY A 339 2.06 8.84 23.09
N LEU A 340 1.03 7.99 23.01
CA LEU A 340 -0.34 8.35 23.32
C LEU A 340 -0.67 7.98 24.77
N ASN A 341 -1.23 8.93 25.48
CA ASN A 341 -1.72 8.73 26.85
C ASN A 341 -3.09 9.38 27.03
N ALA A 342 -3.69 9.22 28.22
CA ALA A 342 -5.02 9.73 28.52
C ALA A 342 -5.17 11.25 28.32
N THR A 343 -4.07 12.00 28.44
CA THR A 343 -4.08 13.47 28.33
C THR A 343 -3.96 13.96 26.89
N ILE A 344 -3.23 13.21 26.04
CA ILE A 344 -2.91 13.61 24.64
C ILE A 344 -3.59 12.78 23.58
N LYS A 345 -4.61 11.99 23.95
CA LYS A 345 -5.43 11.23 23.01
C LYS A 345 -5.94 12.11 21.88
N ASN A 346 -5.88 11.61 20.67
CA ASN A 346 -6.39 12.28 19.47
C ASN A 346 -5.82 13.69 19.21
N ARG A 347 -4.71 14.04 19.83
CA ARG A 347 -4.04 15.34 19.59
C ARG A 347 -2.82 15.15 18.71
N HIS A 348 -2.61 16.15 17.87
CA HIS A 348 -1.35 16.31 17.17
C HIS A 348 -0.36 16.98 18.12
N LEU A 349 0.77 16.34 18.38
CA LEU A 349 1.91 17.03 18.97
C LEU A 349 2.58 17.80 17.83
N LEU A 350 2.40 19.11 17.85
CA LEU A 350 3.12 20.04 16.97
C LEU A 350 4.58 20.13 17.39
#